data_bc7e99f52bf124764cc94239180b823b
#
_entry.id   bc7e99f52bf124764cc94239180b823b
#
_cell.length_a   1.000
_cell.length_b   1.000
_cell.length_c   1.000
_cell.angle_alpha   90.00
_cell.angle_beta   90.00
_cell.angle_gamma   90.00
#
_symmetry.space_group_name_H-M   'P 1'
#
loop_
_entity.id
_entity.type
_entity.pdbx_description
1 polymer ?
#
loop_
_entity_poly.entity_id
_entity_poly.type
_entity_poly.pdbx_seq_one_letter_code
_entity_poly.pdbx_strand_id
1 'polypeptide(L)'
;MSGYGLEEKFHLSTILEKNLREKGFNVSVINASVSGDTSYGGLNRLNWLLESKHIDIMVLCLGANDMLRGINPKIVKQNLNEILKTLQNKDVITLLVGMLSQKIYGEEYKKTFDVIYPQLAKKYKVPFLPFLLEGIALKPEYNLDDGKHPNSKGIKIMSENLEKKIINLLIN
;
A
#
# COMPACT_ATOMS: atom_id res chain seq x y z
N MET A 1 -1.91 -3.75 -5.56
CA MET A 1 -3.22 -3.82 -4.91
C MET A 1 -4.38 -3.70 -5.91
N SER A 2 -4.10 -3.44 -7.18
CA SER A 2 -5.11 -3.25 -8.23
C SER A 2 -5.97 -4.48 -8.57
N GLY A 3 -5.61 -5.68 -8.10
CA GLY A 3 -6.33 -6.92 -8.43
C GLY A 3 -5.90 -7.57 -9.73
N TYR A 4 -4.67 -7.31 -10.20
CA TYR A 4 -4.15 -7.89 -11.44
C TYR A 4 -4.39 -9.40 -11.53
N GLY A 5 -4.98 -9.85 -12.64
CA GLY A 5 -5.24 -11.27 -12.91
C GLY A 5 -6.35 -11.92 -12.09
N LEU A 6 -7.10 -11.15 -11.29
CA LEU A 6 -8.18 -11.65 -10.44
C LEU A 6 -9.52 -11.02 -10.80
N GLU A 7 -10.61 -11.77 -10.59
CA GLU A 7 -11.98 -11.23 -10.62
C GLU A 7 -12.16 -10.21 -9.48
N GLU A 8 -13.01 -9.20 -9.68
CA GLU A 8 -13.26 -8.10 -8.74
C GLU A 8 -13.63 -8.57 -7.32
N LYS A 9 -14.39 -9.66 -7.21
CA LYS A 9 -14.75 -10.26 -5.91
C LYS A 9 -13.55 -10.70 -5.06
N PHE A 10 -12.38 -10.91 -5.70
CA PHE A 10 -11.12 -11.27 -5.05
C PHE A 10 -10.16 -10.09 -4.92
N HIS A 11 -10.54 -8.88 -5.31
CA HIS A 11 -9.69 -7.72 -5.10
C HIS A 11 -9.55 -7.42 -3.62
N LEU A 12 -8.37 -6.94 -3.22
CA LEU A 12 -8.08 -6.64 -1.82
C LEU A 12 -9.08 -5.63 -1.22
N SER A 13 -9.47 -4.61 -1.98
CA SER A 13 -10.46 -3.63 -1.57
C SER A 13 -11.83 -4.26 -1.27
N THR A 14 -12.29 -5.16 -2.15
CA THR A 14 -13.57 -5.85 -2.01
C THR A 14 -13.60 -6.77 -0.78
N ILE A 15 -12.53 -7.55 -0.58
CA ILE A 15 -12.41 -8.46 0.57
C ILE A 15 -12.30 -7.65 1.86
N LEU A 16 -11.51 -6.59 1.87
CA LEU A 16 -11.32 -5.73 3.04
C LEU A 16 -12.64 -5.06 3.46
N GLU A 17 -13.39 -4.49 2.50
CA GLU A 17 -14.68 -3.89 2.78
C GLU A 17 -15.64 -4.90 3.38
N LYS A 18 -15.76 -6.08 2.75
CA LYS A 18 -16.61 -7.16 3.24
C LYS A 18 -16.26 -7.54 4.68
N ASN A 19 -14.98 -7.81 4.95
CA ASN A 19 -14.54 -8.25 6.27
C ASN A 19 -14.79 -7.19 7.36
N LEU A 20 -14.54 -5.91 7.05
CA LEU A 20 -14.80 -4.81 7.99
C LEU A 20 -16.29 -4.63 8.27
N ARG A 21 -17.14 -4.74 7.24
CA ARG A 21 -18.62 -4.67 7.41
C ARG A 21 -19.16 -5.85 8.20
N GLU A 22 -18.66 -7.06 7.98
CA GLU A 22 -19.03 -8.25 8.77
C GLU A 22 -18.67 -8.11 10.26
N LYS A 23 -17.66 -7.26 10.58
CA LYS A 23 -17.29 -6.89 11.96
C LYS A 23 -18.05 -5.69 12.51
N GLY A 24 -19.04 -5.19 11.78
CA GLY A 24 -19.93 -4.10 12.24
C GLY A 24 -19.44 -2.69 11.91
N PHE A 25 -18.36 -2.52 11.15
CA PHE A 25 -17.90 -1.19 10.73
C PHE A 25 -18.67 -0.72 9.50
N ASN A 26 -19.23 0.49 9.56
CA ASN A 26 -19.88 1.13 8.41
C ASN A 26 -18.82 1.83 7.55
N VAL A 27 -18.23 1.10 6.64
CA VAL A 27 -17.15 1.59 5.75
C VAL A 27 -17.48 1.37 4.28
N SER A 28 -16.88 2.19 3.42
CA SER A 28 -16.81 1.99 1.97
C SER A 28 -15.35 2.06 1.54
N VAL A 29 -14.86 1.05 0.83
CA VAL A 29 -13.47 0.96 0.41
C VAL A 29 -13.33 1.30 -1.06
N ILE A 30 -12.74 2.46 -1.35
CA ILE A 30 -12.49 2.93 -2.72
C ILE A 30 -11.17 2.33 -3.23
N ASN A 31 -11.23 1.55 -4.30
CA ASN A 31 -10.03 1.05 -4.97
C ASN A 31 -9.43 2.14 -5.87
N ALA A 32 -8.52 2.93 -5.32
CA ALA A 32 -7.77 3.94 -6.06
C ALA A 32 -6.44 3.41 -6.64
N SER A 33 -6.24 2.10 -6.70
CA SER A 33 -5.00 1.50 -7.20
C SER A 33 -4.98 1.47 -8.72
N VAL A 34 -3.82 1.81 -9.31
CA VAL A 34 -3.54 1.68 -10.74
C VAL A 34 -2.42 0.65 -10.92
N SER A 35 -2.63 -0.33 -11.82
CA SER A 35 -1.61 -1.36 -12.09
C SER A 35 -0.36 -0.72 -12.71
N GLY A 36 0.81 -1.14 -12.25
CA GLY A 36 2.09 -0.59 -12.74
C GLY A 36 2.43 0.82 -12.23
N ASP A 37 1.59 1.42 -11.37
CA ASP A 37 1.82 2.78 -10.89
C ASP A 37 3.04 2.89 -9.97
N THR A 38 3.75 4.01 -10.09
CA THR A 38 4.93 4.35 -9.29
C THR A 38 4.56 5.38 -8.21
N SER A 39 5.51 5.69 -7.32
CA SER A 39 5.37 6.80 -6.37
C SER A 39 5.10 8.13 -7.08
N TYR A 40 5.72 8.37 -8.24
CA TYR A 40 5.48 9.55 -9.06
C TYR A 40 4.07 9.59 -9.66
N GLY A 41 3.60 8.47 -10.23
CA GLY A 41 2.23 8.39 -10.75
C GLY A 41 1.18 8.62 -9.66
N GLY A 42 1.36 8.00 -8.48
CA GLY A 42 0.51 8.22 -7.32
C GLY A 42 0.49 9.67 -6.85
N LEU A 43 1.66 10.36 -6.83
CA LEU A 43 1.77 11.77 -6.48
C LEU A 43 0.97 12.65 -7.47
N ASN A 44 1.14 12.43 -8.76
CA ASN A 44 0.50 13.27 -9.79
C ASN A 44 -1.04 13.19 -9.78
N ARG A 45 -1.63 12.05 -9.38
CA ARG A 45 -3.09 11.89 -9.34
C ARG A 45 -3.72 12.12 -7.96
N LEU A 46 -2.90 12.36 -6.94
CA LEU A 46 -3.39 12.49 -5.55
C LEU A 46 -4.42 13.60 -5.39
N ASN A 47 -4.13 14.80 -5.89
CA ASN A 47 -5.02 15.95 -5.75
C ASN A 47 -6.37 15.67 -6.44
N TRP A 48 -6.36 15.15 -7.66
CA TRP A 48 -7.58 14.77 -8.36
C TRP A 48 -8.42 13.76 -7.56
N LEU A 49 -7.78 12.76 -6.95
CA LEU A 49 -8.47 11.78 -6.10
C LEU A 49 -9.13 12.44 -4.89
N LEU A 50 -8.40 13.31 -4.18
CA LEU A 50 -8.88 13.99 -2.97
C LEU A 50 -9.94 15.07 -3.26
N GLU A 51 -9.99 15.60 -4.48
CA GLU A 51 -11.04 16.52 -4.93
C GLU A 51 -12.30 15.79 -5.41
N SER A 52 -12.13 14.61 -6.00
CA SER A 52 -13.23 13.82 -6.56
C SER A 52 -13.96 12.95 -5.53
N LYS A 53 -13.34 12.67 -4.39
CA LYS A 53 -13.85 11.77 -3.34
C LYS A 53 -13.55 12.30 -1.96
N HIS A 54 -14.53 12.15 -1.05
CA HIS A 54 -14.27 12.29 0.38
C HIS A 54 -13.52 11.06 0.89
N ILE A 55 -12.36 11.26 1.49
CA ILE A 55 -11.48 10.20 1.99
C ILE A 55 -11.16 10.48 3.45
N ASP A 56 -11.67 9.65 4.35
CA ASP A 56 -11.35 9.72 5.79
C ASP A 56 -9.99 9.04 6.09
N ILE A 57 -9.77 7.87 5.50
CA ILE A 57 -8.56 7.07 5.71
C ILE A 57 -7.93 6.71 4.38
N MET A 58 -6.65 7.02 4.22
CA MET A 58 -5.83 6.62 3.07
C MET A 58 -4.89 5.48 3.44
N VAL A 59 -5.01 4.34 2.76
CA VAL A 59 -3.99 3.29 2.78
C VAL A 59 -2.98 3.57 1.67
N LEU A 60 -1.85 4.18 2.02
CA LEU A 60 -0.80 4.55 1.07
C LEU A 60 0.18 3.40 0.86
N CYS A 61 0.08 2.72 -0.29
CA CYS A 61 0.93 1.59 -0.67
C CYS A 61 1.48 1.82 -2.08
N LEU A 62 2.65 2.42 -2.18
CA LEU A 62 3.38 2.72 -3.43
C LEU A 62 4.86 2.35 -3.26
N GLY A 63 5.59 2.27 -4.38
CA GLY A 63 7.04 2.03 -4.40
C GLY A 63 7.45 0.65 -4.91
N ALA A 64 6.54 -0.33 -4.99
CA ALA A 64 6.86 -1.65 -5.56
C ALA A 64 7.30 -1.53 -7.02
N ASN A 65 6.59 -0.76 -7.84
CA ASN A 65 6.95 -0.56 -9.24
C ASN A 65 8.18 0.34 -9.41
N ASP A 66 8.42 1.25 -8.47
CA ASP A 66 9.67 2.03 -8.42
C ASP A 66 10.86 1.09 -8.24
N MET A 67 10.78 0.20 -7.26
CA MET A 67 11.80 -0.82 -7.01
C MET A 67 12.00 -1.72 -8.23
N LEU A 68 10.93 -2.27 -8.81
CA LEU A 68 11.02 -3.16 -9.98
C LEU A 68 11.64 -2.49 -11.20
N ARG A 69 11.56 -1.16 -11.30
CA ARG A 69 12.18 -0.35 -12.36
C ARG A 69 13.54 0.23 -11.99
N GLY A 70 14.06 -0.10 -10.81
CA GLY A 70 15.35 0.42 -10.33
C GLY A 70 15.37 1.93 -10.13
N ILE A 71 14.23 2.56 -9.86
CA ILE A 71 14.15 4.02 -9.63
C ILE A 71 14.94 4.37 -8.37
N ASN A 72 15.71 5.45 -8.45
CA ASN A 72 16.55 5.90 -7.35
C ASN A 72 15.72 6.07 -6.05
N PRO A 73 16.11 5.42 -4.94
CA PRO A 73 15.39 5.48 -3.67
C PRO A 73 15.17 6.91 -3.15
N LYS A 74 16.07 7.86 -3.47
CA LYS A 74 15.89 9.28 -3.09
C LYS A 74 14.65 9.89 -3.76
N ILE A 75 14.40 9.56 -5.04
CA ILE A 75 13.23 10.03 -5.78
C ILE A 75 11.96 9.43 -5.17
N VAL A 76 11.97 8.11 -4.88
CA VAL A 76 10.84 7.43 -4.23
C VAL A 76 10.51 8.09 -2.89
N LYS A 77 11.54 8.37 -2.08
CA LYS A 77 11.38 9.06 -0.78
C LYS A 77 10.79 10.46 -0.95
N GLN A 78 11.25 11.23 -1.94
CA GLN A 78 10.71 12.56 -2.22
C GLN A 78 9.24 12.51 -2.59
N ASN A 79 8.85 11.63 -3.52
CA ASN A 79 7.46 11.49 -3.95
C ASN A 79 6.55 11.07 -2.78
N LEU A 80 6.93 10.07 -2.00
CA LEU A 80 6.18 9.63 -0.82
C LEU A 80 6.10 10.71 0.26
N ASN A 81 7.16 11.51 0.44
CA ASN A 81 7.16 12.64 1.35
C ASN A 81 6.13 13.70 0.93
N GLU A 82 6.07 14.06 -0.35
CA GLU A 82 5.08 15.04 -0.84
C GLU A 82 3.65 14.51 -0.74
N ILE A 83 3.43 13.22 -1.00
CA ILE A 83 2.13 12.58 -0.78
C ILE A 83 1.70 12.69 0.70
N LEU A 84 2.57 12.28 1.62
CA LEU A 84 2.27 12.30 3.06
C LEU A 84 2.03 13.73 3.57
N LYS A 85 2.82 14.70 3.09
CA LYS A 85 2.63 16.12 3.41
C LYS A 85 1.27 16.62 2.93
N THR A 86 0.87 16.26 1.71
CA THR A 86 -0.43 16.64 1.16
C THR A 86 -1.59 16.03 1.95
N LEU A 87 -1.50 14.74 2.29
CA LEU A 87 -2.50 14.06 3.09
C LEU A 87 -2.63 14.67 4.49
N GLN A 88 -1.50 14.99 5.14
CA GLN A 88 -1.49 15.65 6.44
C GLN A 88 -2.13 17.04 6.39
N ASN A 89 -1.83 17.83 5.35
CA ASN A 89 -2.40 19.19 5.19
C ASN A 89 -3.92 19.16 4.90
N LYS A 90 -4.45 18.03 4.47
CA LYS A 90 -5.88 17.82 4.20
C LYS A 90 -6.57 17.00 5.32
N ASP A 91 -5.89 16.81 6.45
CA ASP A 91 -6.37 16.07 7.61
C ASP A 91 -6.84 14.62 7.31
N VAL A 92 -6.27 14.00 6.25
CA VAL A 92 -6.58 12.61 5.89
C VAL A 92 -5.75 11.66 6.75
N ILE A 93 -6.43 10.82 7.56
CA ILE A 93 -5.78 9.77 8.34
C ILE A 93 -5.05 8.82 7.38
N THR A 94 -3.75 8.57 7.60
CA THR A 94 -2.96 7.79 6.66
C THR A 94 -2.33 6.57 7.32
N LEU A 95 -2.59 5.37 6.78
CA LEU A 95 -1.81 4.17 7.05
C LEU A 95 -0.73 4.04 5.97
N LEU A 96 0.53 4.23 6.36
CA LEU A 96 1.64 4.00 5.44
C LEU A 96 1.98 2.51 5.40
N VAL A 97 1.99 1.95 4.18
CA VAL A 97 2.35 0.55 3.93
C VAL A 97 3.72 0.48 3.27
N GLY A 98 4.63 -0.21 3.92
CA GLY A 98 6.01 -0.36 3.46
C GLY A 98 6.19 -1.39 2.36
N MET A 99 7.35 -1.29 1.72
CA MET A 99 7.86 -2.22 0.72
C MET A 99 9.32 -2.52 1.01
N LEU A 100 9.73 -3.76 0.78
CA LEU A 100 11.10 -4.21 0.94
C LEU A 100 11.73 -4.49 -0.43
N SER A 101 12.96 -4.02 -0.62
CA SER A 101 13.70 -4.28 -1.85
C SER A 101 14.29 -5.69 -1.87
N GLN A 102 14.39 -6.25 -3.08
CA GLN A 102 15.07 -7.52 -3.31
C GLN A 102 16.60 -7.30 -3.36
N LYS A 103 17.37 -8.32 -2.93
CA LYS A 103 18.84 -8.26 -2.92
C LYS A 103 19.45 -8.14 -4.31
N ILE A 104 18.74 -8.55 -5.35
CA ILE A 104 19.21 -8.48 -6.75
C ILE A 104 19.55 -7.05 -7.21
N TYR A 105 18.98 -6.02 -6.55
CA TYR A 105 19.28 -4.61 -6.85
C TYR A 105 20.55 -4.10 -6.15
N GLY A 106 21.28 -4.96 -5.43
CA GLY A 106 22.47 -4.64 -4.66
C GLY A 106 22.17 -4.18 -3.23
N GLU A 107 23.13 -4.40 -2.33
CA GLU A 107 22.97 -4.14 -0.89
C GLU A 107 22.80 -2.64 -0.59
N GLU A 108 23.44 -1.76 -1.33
CA GLU A 108 23.33 -0.31 -1.14
C GLU A 108 21.93 0.19 -1.50
N TYR A 109 21.40 -0.26 -2.66
CA TYR A 109 20.04 0.06 -3.06
C TYR A 109 19.04 -0.43 -2.00
N LYS A 110 19.17 -1.69 -1.58
CA LYS A 110 18.31 -2.28 -0.56
C LYS A 110 18.33 -1.49 0.74
N LYS A 111 19.50 -1.19 1.29
CA LYS A 111 19.65 -0.40 2.52
C LYS A 111 18.98 0.96 2.40
N THR A 112 19.17 1.63 1.28
CA THR A 112 18.62 2.97 1.04
C THR A 112 17.10 2.93 0.84
N PHE A 113 16.59 1.92 0.15
CA PHE A 113 15.17 1.78 -0.15
C PHE A 113 14.36 1.36 1.09
N ASP A 114 14.83 0.33 1.82
CA ASP A 114 14.06 -0.26 2.93
C ASP A 114 13.86 0.70 4.11
N VAL A 115 14.73 1.70 4.28
CA VAL A 115 14.61 2.70 5.36
C VAL A 115 13.66 3.85 5.03
N ILE A 116 13.19 3.98 3.79
CA ILE A 116 12.29 5.08 3.36
C ILE A 116 11.03 5.11 4.21
N TYR A 117 10.34 3.99 4.27
CA TYR A 117 9.02 3.90 4.89
C TYR A 117 9.05 4.11 6.41
N PRO A 118 9.91 3.42 7.19
CA PRO A 118 9.97 3.67 8.63
C PRO A 118 10.41 5.11 8.97
N GLN A 119 11.31 5.71 8.16
CA GLN A 119 11.70 7.11 8.35
C GLN A 119 10.54 8.07 8.10
N LEU A 120 9.77 7.86 7.04
CA LEU A 120 8.60 8.68 6.72
C LEU A 120 7.47 8.48 7.74
N ALA A 121 7.20 7.23 8.15
CA ALA A 121 6.22 6.95 9.19
C ALA A 121 6.54 7.68 10.50
N LYS A 122 7.81 7.66 10.92
CA LYS A 122 8.28 8.39 12.10
C LYS A 122 8.16 9.91 11.92
N LYS A 123 8.55 10.43 10.75
CA LYS A 123 8.49 11.88 10.45
C LYS A 123 7.08 12.43 10.52
N TYR A 124 6.11 11.74 9.91
CA TYR A 124 4.71 12.15 9.82
C TYR A 124 3.85 11.64 10.97
N LYS A 125 4.42 10.82 11.87
CA LYS A 125 3.73 10.17 13.00
C LYS A 125 2.50 9.40 12.56
N VAL A 126 2.57 8.73 11.41
CA VAL A 126 1.48 7.91 10.87
C VAL A 126 1.64 6.44 11.22
N PRO A 127 0.53 5.71 11.42
CA PRO A 127 0.53 4.26 11.52
C PRO A 127 1.27 3.60 10.37
N PHE A 128 1.99 2.53 10.67
CA PHE A 128 2.88 1.87 9.72
C PHE A 128 2.67 0.35 9.70
N LEU A 129 2.51 -0.20 8.49
CA LEU A 129 2.58 -1.62 8.20
C LEU A 129 3.90 -1.89 7.46
N PRO A 130 4.88 -2.58 8.06
CA PRO A 130 6.22 -2.70 7.46
C PRO A 130 6.25 -3.37 6.10
N PHE A 131 5.44 -4.42 5.90
CA PHE A 131 5.41 -5.15 4.64
C PHE A 131 4.05 -5.83 4.42
N LEU A 132 3.35 -5.46 3.36
CA LEU A 132 2.02 -5.99 3.05
C LEU A 132 2.04 -7.47 2.66
N LEU A 133 3.12 -7.91 2.00
CA LEU A 133 3.27 -9.28 1.50
C LEU A 133 3.91 -10.22 2.54
N GLU A 134 3.93 -9.84 3.80
CA GLU A 134 4.44 -10.71 4.86
C GLU A 134 3.65 -12.02 4.90
N GLY A 135 4.38 -13.12 4.95
CA GLY A 135 3.82 -14.48 4.94
C GLY A 135 3.48 -15.03 3.56
N ILE A 136 3.46 -14.21 2.49
CA ILE A 136 3.09 -14.64 1.13
C ILE A 136 4.16 -14.39 0.07
N ALA A 137 5.05 -13.42 0.27
CA ALA A 137 6.09 -13.11 -0.71
C ALA A 137 6.93 -14.35 -1.05
N LEU A 138 7.18 -14.56 -2.35
CA LEU A 138 7.99 -15.67 -2.89
C LEU A 138 7.46 -17.08 -2.58
N LYS A 139 6.23 -17.22 -2.14
CA LYS A 139 5.60 -18.53 -1.90
C LYS A 139 4.63 -18.84 -3.04
N PRO A 140 4.91 -19.87 -3.88
CA PRO A 140 4.08 -20.20 -5.04
C PRO A 140 2.60 -20.43 -4.71
N GLU A 141 2.30 -21.05 -3.56
CA GLU A 141 0.95 -21.35 -3.12
C GLU A 141 0.06 -20.12 -2.86
N TYR A 142 0.67 -18.93 -2.71
CA TYR A 142 -0.02 -17.66 -2.46
C TYR A 142 0.09 -16.66 -3.61
N ASN A 143 0.78 -17.02 -4.68
CA ASN A 143 1.00 -16.15 -5.83
C ASN A 143 0.43 -16.77 -7.11
N LEU A 144 0.19 -15.92 -8.11
CA LEU A 144 -0.10 -16.35 -9.47
C LEU A 144 1.14 -16.98 -10.12
N ASP A 145 1.00 -17.60 -11.28
CA ASP A 145 2.08 -18.28 -12.00
C ASP A 145 3.27 -17.36 -12.31
N ASP A 146 3.06 -16.06 -12.34
CA ASP A 146 4.13 -15.07 -12.51
C ASP A 146 5.04 -14.91 -11.28
N GLY A 147 4.69 -15.53 -10.15
CA GLY A 147 5.44 -15.50 -8.90
C GLY A 147 5.52 -14.14 -8.21
N LYS A 148 4.79 -13.13 -8.71
CA LYS A 148 4.86 -11.73 -8.25
C LYS A 148 3.54 -11.21 -7.71
N HIS A 149 2.43 -11.59 -8.33
CA HIS A 149 1.11 -11.11 -7.95
C HIS A 149 0.42 -12.16 -7.07
N PRO A 150 -0.14 -11.74 -5.92
CA PRO A 150 -0.87 -12.64 -5.04
C PRO A 150 -2.10 -13.22 -5.72
N ASN A 151 -2.34 -14.52 -5.51
CA ASN A 151 -3.59 -15.19 -5.86
C ASN A 151 -4.68 -14.93 -4.79
N SER A 152 -5.86 -15.50 -4.93
CA SER A 152 -6.97 -15.28 -3.99
C SER A 152 -6.62 -15.67 -2.54
N LYS A 153 -5.79 -16.68 -2.32
CA LYS A 153 -5.31 -17.08 -0.98
C LYS A 153 -4.36 -16.03 -0.41
N GLY A 154 -3.45 -15.53 -1.24
CA GLY A 154 -2.52 -14.45 -0.86
C GLY A 154 -3.26 -13.15 -0.53
N ILE A 155 -4.28 -12.78 -1.31
CA ILE A 155 -5.10 -11.60 -1.05
C ILE A 155 -5.81 -11.71 0.31
N LYS A 156 -6.28 -12.89 0.70
CA LYS A 156 -6.90 -13.09 2.02
C LYS A 156 -5.93 -12.74 3.14
N ILE A 157 -4.70 -13.24 3.09
CA ILE A 157 -3.66 -12.94 4.10
C ILE A 157 -3.32 -11.45 4.09
N MET A 158 -3.20 -10.81 2.91
CA MET A 158 -2.99 -9.37 2.81
C MET A 158 -4.12 -8.57 3.46
N SER A 159 -5.37 -9.00 3.28
CA SER A 159 -6.53 -8.37 3.91
C SER A 159 -6.44 -8.48 5.43
N GLU A 160 -6.09 -9.64 5.97
CA GLU A 160 -5.92 -9.84 7.41
C GLU A 160 -4.79 -8.97 8.00
N ASN A 161 -3.68 -8.79 7.26
CA ASN A 161 -2.57 -7.92 7.66
C ASN A 161 -2.98 -6.44 7.73
N LEU A 162 -3.79 -5.97 6.76
CA LEU A 162 -4.31 -4.59 6.73
C LEU A 162 -5.40 -4.37 7.76
N GLU A 163 -6.33 -5.29 7.86
CA GLU A 163 -7.54 -5.19 8.67
C GLU A 163 -7.24 -4.82 10.12
N LYS A 164 -6.27 -5.50 10.75
CA LYS A 164 -5.85 -5.21 12.13
C LYS A 164 -5.40 -3.76 12.32
N LYS A 165 -4.72 -3.19 11.33
CA LYS A 165 -4.25 -1.80 11.39
C LYS A 165 -5.37 -0.81 11.14
N ILE A 166 -6.27 -1.11 10.20
CA ILE A 166 -7.40 -0.25 9.86
C ILE A 166 -8.42 -0.23 11.00
N ILE A 167 -8.73 -1.36 11.62
CA ILE A 167 -9.63 -1.40 12.78
C ILE A 167 -9.13 -0.46 13.88
N ASN A 168 -7.84 -0.48 14.19
CA ASN A 168 -7.28 0.45 15.18
C ASN A 168 -7.46 1.93 14.82
N LEU A 169 -7.56 2.26 13.53
CA LEU A 169 -7.82 3.63 13.08
C LEU A 169 -9.32 4.00 13.10
N LEU A 170 -10.19 3.01 13.03
CA LEU A 170 -11.65 3.22 13.04
C LEU A 170 -12.21 3.38 14.46
N ILE A 171 -11.49 2.91 15.48
CA ILE A 171 -11.94 2.94 16.88
C ILE A 171 -11.25 4.01 17.74
N ASN A 172 -10.22 4.69 17.22
CA ASN A 172 -9.51 5.81 17.88
C ASN A 172 -9.83 7.12 17.21
#